data_bbe66732b9c51b72f3038782ca8e67cb
#
_entry.id   bbe66732b9c51b72f3038782ca8e67cb
#
_cell.length_a   1.000
_cell.length_b   1.000
_cell.length_c   1.000
_cell.angle_alpha   90.00
_cell.angle_beta   90.00
_cell.angle_gamma   90.00
#
_symmetry.space_group_name_H-M   'P 1'
#
loop_
_entity.id
_entity.type
_entity.pdbx_description
1 polymer ?
#
loop_
_entity_poly.entity_id
_entity_poly.type
_entity_poly.pdbx_seq_one_letter_code
_entity_poly.pdbx_strand_id
1 'polypeptide(L)'
;RTILEIMARLDIHDEEIAKRLESKEYQSLLKKTFREWSGAESEDKRTYIRNILANAAASSMTSDEVVRLFIDWLKMYSELHFKVIAVIYKHGTNGVSRGGVWSDLGKAEVAENSADADLFKLLFRDLSTGGVIRQHREIDYYGNFVPKTPQRRPKGSGPKPVTSAFDDEDSYELTELGKQFVHYAMTDLPLKIEYNPNKGANQEL
;
A
#
# COMPACT_ATOMS: atom_id res chain seq x y z
N ARG A 1 -2.81 8.84 -25.36
CA ARG A 1 -1.43 8.80 -24.84
C ARG A 1 -1.27 7.69 -23.80
N THR A 2 -2.06 7.68 -22.72
CA THR A 2 -1.98 6.70 -21.62
C THR A 2 -2.17 5.24 -22.06
N ILE A 3 -3.16 4.97 -22.94
CA ILE A 3 -3.35 3.62 -23.48
C ILE A 3 -2.10 3.16 -24.23
N LEU A 4 -1.49 4.02 -25.03
CA LEU A 4 -0.27 3.71 -25.78
C LEU A 4 0.91 3.45 -24.82
N GLU A 5 1.00 4.17 -23.71
CA GLU A 5 2.03 3.97 -22.69
C GLU A 5 1.84 2.62 -21.97
N ILE A 6 0.59 2.22 -21.69
CA ILE A 6 0.28 0.90 -21.13
C ILE A 6 0.62 -0.19 -22.14
N MET A 7 0.15 -0.05 -23.40
CA MET A 7 0.41 -1.04 -24.46
C MET A 7 1.90 -1.19 -24.77
N ALA A 8 2.68 -0.10 -24.70
CA ALA A 8 4.12 -0.16 -24.92
C ALA A 8 4.87 -0.95 -23.83
N ARG A 9 4.27 -1.12 -22.66
CA ARG A 9 4.82 -1.90 -21.55
C ARG A 9 4.42 -3.37 -21.57
N LEU A 10 3.38 -3.72 -22.35
CA LEU A 10 2.86 -5.08 -22.45
C LEU A 10 3.40 -5.75 -23.72
N ASP A 11 3.73 -7.02 -23.64
CA ASP A 11 3.96 -7.83 -24.82
C ASP A 11 2.61 -8.22 -25.42
N ILE A 12 2.10 -7.37 -26.32
CA ILE A 12 0.80 -7.58 -26.98
C ILE A 12 0.80 -8.78 -27.95
N HIS A 13 1.96 -9.36 -28.23
CA HIS A 13 2.08 -10.60 -29.02
C HIS A 13 1.90 -11.85 -28.16
N ASP A 14 1.88 -11.72 -26.84
CA ASP A 14 1.50 -12.79 -25.93
C ASP A 14 -0.01 -13.03 -26.01
N GLU A 15 -0.42 -14.25 -26.39
CA GLU A 15 -1.83 -14.62 -26.57
C GLU A 15 -2.66 -14.46 -25.28
N GLU A 16 -2.07 -14.73 -24.12
CA GLU A 16 -2.78 -14.62 -22.84
C GLU A 16 -3.03 -13.15 -22.49
N ILE A 17 -2.04 -12.27 -22.73
CA ILE A 17 -2.21 -10.83 -22.56
C ILE A 17 -3.26 -10.30 -23.55
N ALA A 18 -3.20 -10.72 -24.81
CA ALA A 18 -4.17 -10.31 -25.81
C ALA A 18 -5.60 -10.72 -25.41
N LYS A 19 -5.82 -11.98 -25.02
CA LYS A 19 -7.11 -12.46 -24.49
C LYS A 19 -7.57 -11.67 -23.27
N ARG A 20 -6.64 -11.35 -22.37
CA ARG A 20 -6.94 -10.56 -21.17
C ARG A 20 -7.44 -9.16 -21.53
N LEU A 21 -6.77 -8.48 -22.46
CA LEU A 21 -7.14 -7.14 -22.92
C LEU A 21 -8.53 -7.11 -23.58
N GLU A 22 -8.92 -8.19 -24.28
CA GLU A 22 -10.22 -8.33 -24.92
C GLU A 22 -11.33 -8.78 -23.97
N SER A 23 -10.99 -9.23 -22.74
CA SER A 23 -11.99 -9.71 -21.80
C SER A 23 -12.92 -8.59 -21.33
N LYS A 24 -14.20 -8.93 -21.10
CA LYS A 24 -15.20 -7.98 -20.59
C LYS A 24 -14.85 -7.42 -19.23
N GLU A 25 -14.22 -8.25 -18.40
CA GLU A 25 -13.75 -7.93 -17.06
C GLU A 25 -12.70 -6.84 -17.12
N TYR A 26 -11.66 -7.00 -17.93
CA TYR A 26 -10.59 -6.01 -18.07
C TYR A 26 -11.10 -4.72 -18.74
N GLN A 27 -11.95 -4.81 -19.74
CA GLN A 27 -12.59 -3.64 -20.35
C GLN A 27 -13.45 -2.86 -19.35
N SER A 28 -14.13 -3.57 -18.44
CA SER A 28 -14.86 -2.93 -17.33
C SER A 28 -13.93 -2.21 -16.36
N LEU A 29 -12.77 -2.81 -16.03
CA LEU A 29 -11.71 -2.17 -15.26
C LEU A 29 -11.20 -0.91 -15.95
N LEU A 30 -10.91 -0.97 -17.25
CA LEU A 30 -10.49 0.18 -18.03
C LEU A 30 -11.50 1.33 -17.94
N LYS A 31 -12.79 1.05 -18.14
CA LYS A 31 -13.85 2.07 -18.06
C LYS A 31 -13.93 2.74 -16.69
N LYS A 32 -13.85 1.96 -15.59
CA LYS A 32 -13.80 2.49 -14.23
C LYS A 32 -12.58 3.38 -14.06
N THR A 33 -11.43 2.88 -14.47
CA THR A 33 -10.14 3.52 -14.26
C THR A 33 -10.01 4.83 -15.03
N PHE A 34 -10.55 4.92 -16.27
CA PHE A 34 -10.55 6.18 -17.02
C PHE A 34 -11.39 7.27 -16.38
N ARG A 35 -12.47 6.93 -15.69
CA ARG A 35 -13.22 7.92 -14.89
C ARG A 35 -12.37 8.49 -13.76
N GLU A 36 -11.68 7.62 -13.04
CA GLU A 36 -10.82 8.04 -11.92
C GLU A 36 -9.58 8.79 -12.42
N TRP A 37 -9.05 8.40 -13.59
CA TRP A 37 -7.95 9.12 -14.25
C TRP A 37 -8.29 10.58 -14.54
N SER A 38 -9.47 10.84 -15.09
CA SER A 38 -9.88 12.21 -15.43
C SER A 38 -10.07 13.10 -14.18
N GLY A 39 -10.38 12.49 -13.04
CA GLY A 39 -10.49 13.16 -11.75
C GLY A 39 -9.22 13.14 -10.90
N ALA A 40 -8.11 12.51 -11.38
CA ALA A 40 -6.89 12.39 -10.59
C ALA A 40 -6.22 13.76 -10.37
N GLU A 41 -6.02 14.09 -9.10
CA GLU A 41 -5.51 15.39 -8.66
C GLU A 41 -4.02 15.59 -8.94
N SER A 42 -3.24 14.48 -9.07
CA SER A 42 -1.80 14.54 -9.25
C SER A 42 -1.28 13.57 -10.30
N GLU A 43 -0.07 13.85 -10.81
CA GLU A 43 0.61 12.98 -11.76
C GLU A 43 1.05 11.67 -11.13
N ASP A 44 1.37 11.66 -9.83
CA ASP A 44 1.68 10.43 -9.10
C ASP A 44 0.47 9.48 -9.08
N LYS A 45 -0.72 9.97 -8.77
CA LYS A 45 -1.96 9.16 -8.86
C LYS A 45 -2.19 8.62 -10.26
N ARG A 46 -1.95 9.42 -11.30
CA ARG A 46 -2.05 8.97 -12.69
C ARG A 46 -1.05 7.87 -13.01
N THR A 47 0.17 8.00 -12.49
CA THR A 47 1.21 6.97 -12.63
C THR A 47 0.79 5.68 -11.95
N TYR A 48 0.27 5.74 -10.71
CA TYR A 48 -0.23 4.57 -10.00
C TYR A 48 -1.38 3.88 -10.75
N ILE A 49 -2.30 4.64 -11.31
CA ILE A 49 -3.37 4.10 -12.16
C ILE A 49 -2.81 3.36 -13.38
N ARG A 50 -1.82 3.94 -14.09
CA ARG A 50 -1.16 3.29 -15.22
C ARG A 50 -0.51 1.97 -14.82
N ASN A 51 0.20 1.98 -13.70
CA ASN A 51 0.88 0.80 -13.18
C ASN A 51 -0.11 -0.31 -12.84
N ILE A 52 -1.20 0.01 -12.13
CA ILE A 52 -2.26 -0.95 -11.81
C ILE A 52 -2.85 -1.58 -13.07
N LEU A 53 -3.17 -0.79 -14.09
CA LEU A 53 -3.74 -1.31 -15.33
C LEU A 53 -2.77 -2.21 -16.10
N ALA A 54 -1.49 -1.81 -16.18
CA ALA A 54 -0.48 -2.61 -16.83
C ALA A 54 -0.26 -3.95 -16.11
N ASN A 55 -0.17 -3.93 -14.78
CA ASN A 55 -0.02 -5.15 -13.99
C ASN A 55 -1.26 -6.06 -14.07
N ALA A 56 -2.47 -5.48 -14.05
CA ALA A 56 -3.71 -6.24 -14.18
C ALA A 56 -3.91 -6.86 -15.58
N ALA A 57 -3.28 -6.29 -16.62
CA ALA A 57 -3.25 -6.88 -17.94
C ALA A 57 -2.22 -8.01 -18.05
N ALA A 58 -1.04 -7.84 -17.43
CA ALA A 58 0.08 -8.76 -17.54
C ALA A 58 -0.02 -9.98 -16.63
N SER A 59 -0.86 -9.94 -15.59
CA SER A 59 -0.91 -10.98 -14.58
C SER A 59 -2.32 -11.24 -14.08
N SER A 60 -2.68 -12.52 -13.97
CA SER A 60 -3.91 -12.99 -13.33
C SER A 60 -3.72 -13.34 -11.84
N MET A 61 -2.56 -13.06 -11.26
CA MET A 61 -2.26 -13.39 -9.85
C MET A 61 -3.14 -12.67 -8.85
N THR A 62 -3.64 -11.49 -9.23
CA THR A 62 -4.55 -10.70 -8.38
C THR A 62 -5.92 -10.66 -9.06
N SER A 63 -6.96 -10.99 -8.29
CA SER A 63 -8.34 -10.97 -8.83
C SER A 63 -8.77 -9.55 -9.23
N ASP A 64 -9.67 -9.46 -10.21
CA ASP A 64 -10.21 -8.17 -10.67
C ASP A 64 -10.91 -7.38 -9.55
N GLU A 65 -11.46 -8.07 -8.57
CA GLU A 65 -12.07 -7.45 -7.39
C GLU A 65 -11.03 -6.71 -6.53
N VAL A 66 -9.88 -7.34 -6.32
CA VAL A 66 -8.75 -6.68 -5.60
C VAL A 66 -8.19 -5.52 -6.42
N VAL A 67 -8.08 -5.66 -7.74
CA VAL A 67 -7.65 -4.56 -8.61
C VAL A 67 -8.65 -3.39 -8.54
N ARG A 68 -9.96 -3.66 -8.49
CA ARG A 68 -11.00 -2.63 -8.29
C ARG A 68 -10.85 -1.93 -6.94
N LEU A 69 -10.53 -2.68 -5.88
CA LEU A 69 -10.25 -2.13 -4.56
C LEU A 69 -9.03 -1.19 -4.61
N PHE A 70 -7.97 -1.55 -5.32
CA PHE A 70 -6.79 -0.69 -5.47
C PHE A 70 -7.13 0.64 -6.16
N ILE A 71 -7.98 0.60 -7.17
CA ILE A 71 -8.46 1.81 -7.85
C ILE A 71 -9.30 2.66 -6.88
N ASP A 72 -10.14 2.04 -6.04
CA ASP A 72 -10.94 2.75 -5.05
C ASP A 72 -10.05 3.40 -3.97
N TRP A 73 -8.96 2.74 -3.57
CA TRP A 73 -7.96 3.35 -2.68
C TRP A 73 -7.29 4.58 -3.29
N LEU A 74 -6.95 4.54 -4.60
CA LEU A 74 -6.38 5.70 -5.29
C LEU A 74 -7.34 6.90 -5.31
N LYS A 75 -8.65 6.63 -5.40
CA LYS A 75 -9.66 7.66 -5.31
C LYS A 75 -9.79 8.23 -3.90
N MET A 76 -9.83 7.36 -2.91
CA MET A 76 -10.14 7.72 -1.52
C MET A 76 -8.96 8.39 -0.81
N TYR A 77 -7.73 7.94 -1.07
CA TYR A 77 -6.54 8.37 -0.34
C TYR A 77 -5.88 9.59 -0.99
N SER A 78 -5.41 10.53 -0.14
CA SER A 78 -4.60 11.66 -0.56
C SER A 78 -3.14 11.26 -0.78
N GLU A 79 -2.35 12.15 -1.39
CA GLU A 79 -0.90 11.94 -1.57
C GLU A 79 -0.17 11.67 -0.25
N LEU A 80 -0.61 12.29 0.85
CA LEU A 80 0.02 12.08 2.15
C LEU A 80 -0.18 10.62 2.64
N HIS A 81 -1.32 10.00 2.36
CA HIS A 81 -1.53 8.57 2.64
C HIS A 81 -0.52 7.71 1.87
N PHE A 82 -0.27 8.00 0.59
CA PHE A 82 0.71 7.22 -0.20
C PHE A 82 2.13 7.43 0.29
N LYS A 83 2.49 8.61 0.78
CA LYS A 83 3.79 8.85 1.43
C LYS A 83 3.92 8.02 2.71
N VAL A 84 2.88 7.95 3.54
CA VAL A 84 2.84 7.08 4.72
C VAL A 84 3.00 5.61 4.34
N ILE A 85 2.26 5.14 3.34
CA ILE A 85 2.39 3.76 2.81
C ILE A 85 3.82 3.47 2.37
N ALA A 86 4.45 4.38 1.62
CA ALA A 86 5.80 4.23 1.12
C ALA A 86 6.83 4.14 2.25
N VAL A 87 6.69 4.95 3.30
CA VAL A 87 7.57 4.88 4.48
C VAL A 87 7.39 3.55 5.20
N ILE A 88 6.16 3.13 5.49
CA ILE A 88 5.89 1.85 6.16
C ILE A 88 6.44 0.68 5.33
N TYR A 89 6.29 0.72 4.00
CA TYR A 89 6.85 -0.30 3.11
C TYR A 89 8.38 -0.42 3.22
N LYS A 90 9.09 0.70 3.31
CA LYS A 90 10.56 0.72 3.47
C LYS A 90 11.05 0.06 4.77
N HIS A 91 10.26 0.14 5.84
CA HIS A 91 10.58 -0.52 7.11
C HIS A 91 10.33 -2.04 7.09
N GLY A 92 9.62 -2.54 6.08
CA GLY A 92 9.39 -3.97 5.88
C GLY A 92 8.62 -4.62 7.03
N THR A 93 9.10 -5.79 7.48
CA THR A 93 8.45 -6.61 8.51
C THR A 93 8.74 -6.17 9.95
N ASN A 94 9.64 -5.22 10.16
CA ASN A 94 9.99 -4.77 11.51
C ASN A 94 8.94 -3.83 12.12
N GLY A 95 8.02 -3.35 11.29
CA GLY A 95 7.07 -2.33 11.68
C GLY A 95 7.72 -0.98 11.99
N VAL A 96 6.92 0.07 12.01
CA VAL A 96 7.36 1.42 12.33
C VAL A 96 6.29 2.13 13.14
N SER A 97 6.69 2.87 14.18
CA SER A 97 5.76 3.68 14.96
C SER A 97 5.27 4.90 14.18
N ARG A 98 4.16 5.50 14.63
CA ARG A 98 3.67 6.77 14.06
C ARG A 98 4.74 7.86 14.12
N GLY A 99 5.45 7.97 15.25
CA GLY A 99 6.56 8.91 15.40
C GLY A 99 7.70 8.65 14.42
N GLY A 100 8.05 7.38 14.17
CA GLY A 100 9.04 7.00 13.16
C GLY A 100 8.64 7.43 11.76
N VAL A 101 7.38 7.15 11.36
CA VAL A 101 6.88 7.59 10.04
C VAL A 101 6.88 9.12 9.93
N TRP A 102 6.50 9.83 10.98
CA TRP A 102 6.50 11.29 11.00
C TRP A 102 7.90 11.87 10.81
N SER A 103 8.87 11.29 11.51
CA SER A 103 10.29 11.66 11.39
C SER A 103 10.84 11.39 9.97
N ASP A 104 10.52 10.22 9.40
CA ASP A 104 10.98 9.86 8.06
C ASP A 104 10.36 10.72 6.95
N LEU A 105 9.20 11.31 7.22
CA LEU A 105 8.61 12.34 6.35
C LEU A 105 9.29 13.71 6.49
N GLY A 106 10.33 13.83 7.31
CA GLY A 106 11.08 15.07 7.53
C GLY A 106 10.30 16.12 8.32
N LYS A 107 9.35 15.69 9.15
CA LYS A 107 8.51 16.56 9.96
C LYS A 107 9.10 16.76 11.35
N ALA A 108 8.98 17.98 11.88
CA ALA A 108 9.38 18.31 13.24
C ALA A 108 8.39 17.71 14.26
N GLU A 109 8.79 17.66 15.54
CA GLU A 109 7.91 17.27 16.64
C GLU A 109 6.62 18.09 16.64
N VAL A 110 5.52 17.42 16.98
CA VAL A 110 4.17 18.00 16.90
C VAL A 110 3.50 17.93 18.26
N ALA A 111 2.92 19.05 18.66
CA ALA A 111 2.14 19.12 19.89
C ALA A 111 0.88 18.24 19.80
N GLU A 112 0.54 17.53 20.89
CA GLU A 112 -0.63 16.63 20.96
C GLU A 112 -1.94 17.29 20.49
N ASN A 113 -2.15 18.54 20.87
CA ASN A 113 -3.36 19.31 20.55
C ASN A 113 -3.15 20.22 19.32
N SER A 114 -2.69 19.63 18.21
CA SER A 114 -2.50 20.37 16.96
C SER A 114 -3.28 19.74 15.82
N ALA A 115 -3.68 20.54 14.84
CA ALA A 115 -4.36 20.07 13.64
C ALA A 115 -3.48 19.05 12.85
N ASP A 116 -2.16 19.23 12.86
CA ASP A 116 -1.23 18.32 12.22
C ASP A 116 -1.21 16.94 12.92
N ALA A 117 -1.26 16.92 14.26
CA ALA A 117 -1.37 15.67 15.01
C ALA A 117 -2.67 14.94 14.70
N ASP A 118 -3.79 15.67 14.69
CA ASP A 118 -5.10 15.11 14.40
C ASP A 118 -5.17 14.57 12.96
N LEU A 119 -4.67 15.34 11.98
CA LEU A 119 -4.59 14.91 10.58
C LEU A 119 -3.77 13.62 10.46
N PHE A 120 -2.60 13.56 11.09
CA PHE A 120 -1.73 12.39 10.97
C PHE A 120 -2.31 11.15 11.64
N LYS A 121 -2.95 11.30 12.80
CA LYS A 121 -3.71 10.23 13.46
C LYS A 121 -4.87 9.74 12.57
N LEU A 122 -5.54 10.67 11.87
CA LEU A 122 -6.60 10.34 10.92
C LEU A 122 -6.07 9.48 9.77
N LEU A 123 -4.92 9.83 9.16
CA LEU A 123 -4.31 9.05 8.08
C LEU A 123 -4.07 7.59 8.50
N PHE A 124 -3.51 7.36 9.68
CA PHE A 124 -3.30 6.00 10.19
C PHE A 124 -4.60 5.24 10.43
N ARG A 125 -5.62 5.93 10.96
CA ARG A 125 -6.95 5.34 11.15
C ARG A 125 -7.57 4.94 9.82
N ASP A 126 -7.51 5.81 8.83
CA ASP A 126 -8.11 5.58 7.51
C ASP A 126 -7.41 4.42 6.80
N LEU A 127 -6.07 4.36 6.82
CA LEU A 127 -5.29 3.26 6.27
C LEU A 127 -5.55 1.94 7.00
N SER A 128 -5.70 1.97 8.33
CA SER A 128 -6.02 0.78 9.13
C SER A 128 -7.44 0.30 8.86
N THR A 129 -8.42 1.21 8.81
CA THR A 129 -9.82 0.89 8.51
C THR A 129 -9.97 0.38 7.07
N GLY A 130 -9.22 0.94 6.14
CA GLY A 130 -9.17 0.49 4.74
C GLY A 130 -8.41 -0.84 4.54
N GLY A 131 -7.79 -1.40 5.58
CA GLY A 131 -7.08 -2.66 5.50
C GLY A 131 -5.73 -2.59 4.80
N VAL A 132 -5.16 -1.39 4.61
CA VAL A 132 -3.84 -1.20 3.99
C VAL A 132 -2.71 -1.48 4.98
N ILE A 133 -2.86 -0.99 6.20
CA ILE A 133 -1.92 -1.20 7.30
C ILE A 133 -2.59 -1.92 8.47
N ARG A 134 -1.78 -2.52 9.31
CA ARG A 134 -2.20 -3.10 10.59
C ARG A 134 -1.16 -2.84 11.67
N GLN A 135 -1.54 -2.98 12.93
CA GLN A 135 -0.57 -3.00 14.01
C GLN A 135 0.36 -4.19 13.86
N HIS A 136 1.66 -3.93 13.94
CA HIS A 136 2.68 -4.97 13.93
C HIS A 136 2.54 -5.82 15.20
N ARG A 137 2.62 -7.14 15.03
CA ARG A 137 2.62 -8.12 16.11
C ARG A 137 3.85 -8.97 16.00
N GLU A 138 4.62 -9.04 17.08
CA GLU A 138 5.73 -9.98 17.14
C GLU A 138 5.23 -11.42 16.99
N ILE A 139 5.98 -12.21 16.25
CA ILE A 139 5.71 -13.63 16.00
C ILE A 139 6.85 -14.42 16.63
N ASP A 140 6.52 -15.49 17.37
CA ASP A 140 7.51 -16.42 17.90
C ASP A 140 8.12 -17.31 16.77
N TYR A 141 9.11 -18.11 17.15
CA TYR A 141 9.79 -19.04 16.23
C TYR A 141 8.82 -20.02 15.54
N TYR A 142 7.66 -20.29 16.13
CA TYR A 142 6.63 -21.20 15.62
C TYR A 142 5.56 -20.49 14.79
N GLY A 143 5.67 -19.18 14.56
CA GLY A 143 4.71 -18.40 13.82
C GLY A 143 3.49 -17.94 14.62
N ASN A 144 3.47 -18.11 15.94
CA ASN A 144 2.37 -17.66 16.79
C ASN A 144 2.59 -16.21 17.22
N PHE A 145 1.49 -15.45 17.33
CA PHE A 145 1.57 -14.09 17.88
C PHE A 145 1.99 -14.10 19.35
N VAL A 146 3.03 -13.34 19.65
CA VAL A 146 3.46 -13.11 21.04
C VAL A 146 2.46 -12.16 21.70
N PRO A 147 1.81 -12.53 22.82
CA PRO A 147 0.94 -11.63 23.55
C PRO A 147 1.75 -10.42 24.06
N LYS A 148 1.27 -9.20 23.81
CA LYS A 148 1.86 -8.00 24.45
C LYS A 148 1.77 -8.18 25.96
N THR A 149 2.88 -8.49 26.61
CA THR A 149 2.93 -8.54 28.06
C THR A 149 2.74 -7.12 28.58
N PRO A 150 1.74 -6.83 29.43
CA PRO A 150 1.60 -5.50 30.01
C PRO A 150 2.90 -5.20 30.77
N GLN A 151 3.65 -4.21 30.33
CA GLN A 151 4.82 -3.76 31.09
C GLN A 151 4.34 -3.28 32.45
N ARG A 152 4.58 -4.09 33.48
CA ARG A 152 4.36 -3.68 34.89
C ARG A 152 5.29 -2.51 35.14
N ARG A 153 4.74 -1.30 35.20
CA ARG A 153 5.49 -0.11 35.56
C ARG A 153 6.10 -0.37 36.95
N PRO A 154 7.39 -0.09 37.15
CA PRO A 154 7.99 -0.16 38.49
C PRO A 154 7.18 0.73 39.42
N LYS A 155 6.83 0.19 40.59
CA LYS A 155 6.10 0.94 41.65
C LYS A 155 6.91 2.17 42.00
N GLY A 156 6.43 3.39 41.68
CA GLY A 156 7.13 4.63 41.98
C GLY A 156 7.65 5.44 40.77
N SER A 157 7.59 4.91 39.56
CA SER A 157 7.86 5.72 38.35
C SER A 157 6.65 6.61 38.05
N GLY A 158 6.84 7.93 38.12
CA GLY A 158 5.87 8.91 37.66
C GLY A 158 5.51 8.72 36.18
N PRO A 159 4.44 9.39 35.68
CA PRO A 159 4.12 9.34 34.27
C PRO A 159 5.33 9.81 33.46
N LYS A 160 5.73 9.01 32.45
CA LYS A 160 6.76 9.41 31.48
C LYS A 160 6.25 10.69 30.79
N PRO A 161 7.03 11.79 30.77
CA PRO A 161 6.62 12.95 29.99
C PRO A 161 6.49 12.53 28.53
N VAL A 162 5.32 12.76 27.94
CA VAL A 162 5.07 12.57 26.51
C VAL A 162 5.65 13.79 25.81
N THR A 163 6.67 13.62 24.98
CA THR A 163 7.36 14.71 24.30
C THR A 163 6.76 15.00 22.92
N SER A 164 6.07 14.03 22.33
CA SER A 164 5.40 14.17 21.04
C SER A 164 4.01 13.52 21.06
N ALA A 165 3.12 14.03 20.21
CA ALA A 165 1.79 13.46 19.96
C ALA A 165 1.82 12.00 19.46
N PHE A 166 2.99 11.51 19.05
CA PHE A 166 3.18 10.20 18.44
C PHE A 166 4.10 9.29 19.25
N ASP A 167 4.33 9.60 20.54
CA ASP A 167 5.12 8.79 21.48
C ASP A 167 4.35 7.52 21.90
N ASP A 168 3.66 6.88 21.00
CA ASP A 168 3.05 5.58 21.23
C ASP A 168 4.02 4.44 20.85
N GLU A 169 3.96 3.37 21.61
CA GLU A 169 4.81 2.18 21.38
C GLU A 169 4.25 1.27 20.28
N ASP A 170 3.12 1.63 19.67
CA ASP A 170 2.49 0.83 18.63
C ASP A 170 3.22 1.00 17.29
N SER A 171 3.72 -0.10 16.76
CA SER A 171 4.29 -0.17 15.43
C SER A 171 3.25 -0.62 14.41
N TYR A 172 3.40 -0.19 13.17
CA TYR A 172 2.51 -0.51 12.05
C TYR A 172 3.31 -1.17 10.93
N GLU A 173 2.65 -2.07 10.22
CA GLU A 173 3.17 -2.74 9.03
C GLU A 173 2.11 -2.77 7.94
N LEU A 174 2.51 -2.99 6.69
CA LEU A 174 1.55 -3.23 5.61
C LEU A 174 0.89 -4.60 5.78
N THR A 175 -0.40 -4.67 5.50
CA THR A 175 -1.08 -5.95 5.28
C THR A 175 -0.59 -6.58 3.99
N GLU A 176 -0.89 -7.85 3.73
CA GLU A 176 -0.55 -8.49 2.45
C GLU A 176 -1.24 -7.78 1.26
N LEU A 177 -2.49 -7.32 1.44
CA LEU A 177 -3.16 -6.48 0.45
C LEU A 177 -2.45 -5.14 0.25
N GLY A 178 -1.98 -4.51 1.34
CA GLY A 178 -1.19 -3.28 1.27
C GLY A 178 0.13 -3.47 0.51
N LYS A 179 0.82 -4.59 0.72
CA LYS A 179 2.04 -4.94 -0.03
C LYS A 179 1.74 -5.17 -1.52
N GLN A 180 0.66 -5.90 -1.82
CA GLN A 180 0.22 -6.10 -3.20
C GLN A 180 -0.10 -4.76 -3.87
N PHE A 181 -0.78 -3.85 -3.17
CA PHE A 181 -1.05 -2.51 -3.69
C PHE A 181 0.24 -1.76 -4.04
N VAL A 182 1.24 -1.77 -3.16
CA VAL A 182 2.54 -1.13 -3.44
C VAL A 182 3.18 -1.73 -4.69
N HIS A 183 3.19 -3.06 -4.83
CA HIS A 183 3.72 -3.73 -6.02
C HIS A 183 2.95 -3.39 -7.29
N TYR A 184 1.63 -3.28 -7.23
CA TYR A 184 0.79 -2.99 -8.38
C TYR A 184 0.80 -1.51 -8.79
N ALA A 185 0.88 -0.60 -7.82
CA ALA A 185 0.69 0.82 -8.04
C ALA A 185 1.99 1.62 -7.99
N MET A 186 2.81 1.39 -6.97
CA MET A 186 3.90 2.29 -6.58
C MET A 186 5.29 1.85 -7.08
N THR A 187 5.41 0.62 -7.54
CA THR A 187 6.69 0.09 -8.05
C THR A 187 6.80 0.38 -9.55
N ASP A 188 7.95 0.86 -10.01
CA ASP A 188 8.22 1.03 -11.43
C ASP A 188 8.21 -0.32 -12.14
N LEU A 189 7.40 -0.41 -13.18
CA LEU A 189 7.30 -1.61 -14.00
C LEU A 189 8.49 -1.68 -14.97
N PRO A 190 9.04 -2.88 -15.24
CA PRO A 190 9.97 -3.06 -16.34
C PRO A 190 9.32 -2.66 -17.66
N LEU A 191 10.12 -2.19 -18.63
CA LEU A 191 9.65 -1.73 -19.95
C LEU A 191 8.89 -2.81 -20.72
N LYS A 192 9.20 -4.09 -20.44
CA LYS A 192 8.46 -5.25 -20.96
C LYS A 192 8.20 -6.19 -19.81
N ILE A 193 6.96 -6.61 -19.66
CA ILE A 193 6.55 -7.64 -18.71
C ILE A 193 6.44 -8.94 -19.51
N GLU A 194 7.38 -9.85 -19.27
CA GLU A 194 7.27 -11.21 -19.80
C GLU A 194 6.33 -12.00 -18.89
N TYR A 195 5.24 -12.49 -19.44
CA TYR A 195 4.35 -13.41 -18.75
C TYR A 195 5.06 -14.77 -18.61
N ASN A 196 5.32 -15.20 -17.39
CA ASN A 196 5.84 -16.52 -17.12
C ASN A 196 4.84 -17.36 -16.32
N PRO A 197 4.04 -18.21 -16.99
CA PRO A 197 3.00 -19.01 -16.35
C PRO A 197 3.54 -20.02 -15.32
N ASN A 198 4.83 -20.34 -15.38
CA ASN A 198 5.46 -21.35 -14.51
C ASN A 198 6.02 -20.79 -13.20
N LYS A 199 5.98 -19.48 -12.97
CA LYS A 199 6.52 -18.91 -11.72
C LYS A 199 5.66 -19.18 -10.47
N GLY A 200 4.42 -19.62 -10.64
CA GLY A 200 3.52 -20.00 -9.54
C GLY A 200 3.55 -21.48 -9.14
N ALA A 201 4.11 -22.35 -9.97
CA ALA A 201 4.04 -23.81 -9.76
C ALA A 201 5.18 -24.40 -8.91
N ASN A 202 6.22 -23.64 -8.58
CA ASN A 202 7.42 -24.12 -7.90
C ASN A 202 7.59 -23.62 -6.45
N GLN A 203 6.53 -23.21 -5.78
CA GLN A 203 6.57 -22.87 -4.34
C GLN A 203 5.80 -23.84 -3.45
N GLU A 204 5.37 -25.00 -3.96
CA GLU A 204 4.90 -26.12 -3.15
C GLU A 204 5.83 -27.31 -3.34
N LEU A 205 6.91 -27.35 -2.58
CA LEU A 205 7.63 -28.59 -2.15
C LEU A 205 8.41 -28.29 -0.87
#